data_937fdb7530d0bcd6525d472781dc34d0
#
_entry.id   937fdb7530d0bcd6525d472781dc34d0
#
_cell.length_a   1.000
_cell.length_b   1.000
_cell.length_c   1.000
_cell.angle_alpha   90.00
_cell.angle_beta   90.00
_cell.angle_gamma   90.00
#
_symmetry.space_group_name_H-M   'P 1'
#
loop_
_entity.id
_entity.type
_entity.pdbx_description
1 polymer ?
#
loop_
_entity_poly.entity_id
_entity_poly.type
_entity_poly.pdbx_seq_one_letter_code
_entity_poly.pdbx_strand_id
1 'polypeptide(L)'
;MGHCNIYHQEEPEEKIMFGLMDCNNFYASCERVFNPSLNGKPIIVLSNNDGCVIARSNEAKALGIKMGVPVYQIKDEVQKYGIAVFSSNYTLYGDMSSRVMSILASLAPEIEVYSIDEAFINLDGINDLQTLGSKIVTQVARSTGIPVSLGIAPTKTLAKVANKFAKKYPAYNRLCIIDTEEKRIKALQLTDIGDVWGIGRRQATKLEKEGVKTAYDFTQLSGSWVRKNMTVVGERTWKELRGISCIDMEAAPPAKKQICTSRSFGKMVEDIDTMSVAIATHASNCAKKLRQQKSFAMSLMVFIHTNNFREDLPQYWKNTIIKLPVPTNDTLEIVHYALEGLKAIFMQGYQYKKAGVIITEITTSAQLGLFDTVNREKREKLMQAIDKINGEYQHLIKLAVQGTGRDWKLKQEQLSKRYTTDINEILTINCK
;
A
#
# COMPACT_ATOMS: atom_id res chain seq x y z
N MET A 1 0.92 56.32 42.32
CA MET A 1 0.09 55.31 41.63
C MET A 1 0.85 54.89 40.42
N GLY A 2 1.60 53.79 40.54
CA GLY A 2 2.37 53.21 39.42
C GLY A 2 1.53 52.21 38.71
N HIS A 3 1.25 52.41 37.42
CA HIS A 3 0.66 51.42 36.56
C HIS A 3 1.75 50.45 36.11
N CYS A 4 1.66 49.23 36.62
CA CYS A 4 2.46 48.10 36.16
C CYS A 4 1.80 47.55 34.87
N ASN A 5 2.35 47.86 33.70
CA ASN A 5 1.98 47.24 32.45
C ASN A 5 2.54 45.81 32.45
N ILE A 6 1.69 44.83 32.70
CA ILE A 6 2.01 43.43 32.47
C ILE A 6 1.90 43.21 30.97
N TYR A 7 3.04 43.17 30.28
CA TYR A 7 3.12 42.61 28.92
C TYR A 7 2.86 41.13 29.03
N HIS A 8 1.67 40.66 28.61
CA HIS A 8 1.47 39.29 28.25
C HIS A 8 2.37 39.02 27.02
N GLN A 9 3.48 38.35 27.24
CA GLN A 9 4.17 37.68 26.16
C GLN A 9 3.21 36.56 25.72
N GLU A 10 2.60 36.71 24.54
CA GLU A 10 1.94 35.62 23.86
C GLU A 10 3.02 34.53 23.65
N GLU A 11 2.87 33.40 24.33
CA GLU A 11 3.68 32.23 24.02
C GLU A 11 3.52 31.93 22.52
N PRO A 12 4.60 31.69 21.79
CA PRO A 12 4.49 31.40 20.37
C PRO A 12 3.60 30.15 20.22
N GLU A 13 2.46 30.28 19.52
CA GLU A 13 1.60 29.15 19.17
C GLU A 13 2.50 28.05 18.60
N GLU A 14 2.55 26.88 19.23
CA GLU A 14 3.30 25.73 18.76
C GLU A 14 2.84 25.41 17.34
N LYS A 15 3.70 25.69 16.39
CA LYS A 15 3.41 25.54 14.97
C LYS A 15 3.44 24.07 14.63
N ILE A 16 2.27 23.46 14.49
CA ILE A 16 2.12 22.09 14.03
C ILE A 16 2.78 21.94 12.65
N MET A 17 3.70 20.98 12.51
CA MET A 17 4.40 20.72 11.25
C MET A 17 4.49 19.22 10.98
N PHE A 18 4.13 18.82 9.77
CA PHE A 18 4.24 17.44 9.30
C PHE A 18 5.31 17.33 8.21
N GLY A 19 6.15 16.31 8.32
CA GLY A 19 6.99 15.84 7.21
C GLY A 19 6.34 14.68 6.46
N LEU A 20 6.51 14.62 5.15
CA LEU A 20 6.30 13.40 4.38
C LEU A 20 7.61 13.00 3.72
N MET A 21 8.19 11.89 4.15
CA MET A 21 9.30 11.24 3.46
C MET A 21 8.74 10.22 2.47
N ASP A 22 9.32 10.17 1.26
CA ASP A 22 8.96 9.23 0.20
C ASP A 22 10.22 8.72 -0.50
N CYS A 23 10.29 7.42 -0.71
CA CYS A 23 11.39 6.76 -1.41
C CYS A 23 11.23 6.92 -2.93
N ASN A 24 12.16 7.62 -3.57
CA ASN A 24 12.06 7.93 -4.99
C ASN A 24 12.15 6.66 -5.85
N ASN A 25 11.11 6.40 -6.67
CA ASN A 25 11.04 5.23 -7.54
C ASN A 25 11.32 3.90 -6.79
N PHE A 26 10.77 3.72 -5.62
CA PHE A 26 11.17 2.76 -4.59
C PHE A 26 11.59 1.38 -5.15
N TYR A 27 10.70 0.66 -5.83
CA TYR A 27 11.02 -0.69 -6.33
C TYR A 27 12.19 -0.70 -7.32
N ALA A 28 12.24 0.26 -8.24
CA ALA A 28 13.37 0.38 -9.17
C ALA A 28 14.68 0.75 -8.45
N SER A 29 14.59 1.55 -7.38
CA SER A 29 15.73 1.89 -6.54
C SER A 29 16.21 0.67 -5.73
N CYS A 30 15.33 -0.17 -5.22
CA CYS A 30 15.70 -1.42 -4.56
C CYS A 30 16.51 -2.33 -5.50
N GLU A 31 16.09 -2.48 -6.76
CA GLU A 31 16.85 -3.28 -7.74
C GLU A 31 18.25 -2.71 -8.01
N ARG A 32 18.40 -1.37 -8.05
CA ARG A 32 19.69 -0.70 -8.23
C ARG A 32 20.66 -0.89 -7.08
N VAL A 33 20.17 -0.92 -5.85
CA VAL A 33 21.02 -1.11 -4.65
C VAL A 33 21.88 -2.36 -4.77
N PHE A 34 21.32 -3.44 -5.29
CA PHE A 34 22.01 -4.73 -5.41
C PHE A 34 22.65 -4.97 -6.79
N ASN A 35 22.36 -4.11 -7.75
CA ASN A 35 22.94 -4.18 -9.08
C ASN A 35 23.31 -2.78 -9.61
N PRO A 36 24.50 -2.25 -9.24
CA PRO A 36 24.95 -0.92 -9.67
C PRO A 36 25.05 -0.75 -11.20
N SER A 37 25.13 -1.86 -11.98
CA SER A 37 25.16 -1.78 -13.44
C SER A 37 23.85 -1.23 -14.05
N LEU A 38 22.80 -1.14 -13.23
CA LEU A 38 21.52 -0.54 -13.58
C LEU A 38 21.46 0.98 -13.37
N ASN A 39 22.53 1.59 -12.84
CA ASN A 39 22.59 3.04 -12.71
C ASN A 39 22.53 3.72 -14.07
N GLY A 40 21.67 4.72 -14.21
CA GLY A 40 21.44 5.43 -15.47
C GLY A 40 20.63 4.65 -16.52
N LYS A 41 20.29 3.38 -16.27
CA LYS A 41 19.44 2.59 -17.19
C LYS A 41 17.96 2.73 -16.87
N PRO A 42 17.08 2.68 -17.89
CA PRO A 42 15.64 2.62 -17.67
C PRO A 42 15.25 1.29 -17.03
N ILE A 43 14.47 1.36 -15.95
CA ILE A 43 13.98 0.19 -15.19
C ILE A 43 12.47 0.28 -15.07
N ILE A 44 11.79 -0.86 -15.25
CA ILE A 44 10.39 -1.04 -14.91
C ILE A 44 10.22 -2.26 -14.01
N VAL A 45 9.29 -2.17 -13.07
CA VAL A 45 8.87 -3.30 -12.23
C VAL A 45 7.42 -3.60 -12.52
N LEU A 46 7.10 -4.88 -12.70
CA LEU A 46 5.79 -5.37 -13.12
C LEU A 46 4.94 -5.78 -11.91
N SER A 47 3.63 -5.70 -12.09
CA SER A 47 2.65 -6.21 -11.13
C SER A 47 2.62 -7.75 -11.10
N ASN A 48 1.79 -8.31 -10.23
CA ASN A 48 1.54 -9.76 -10.21
C ASN A 48 1.26 -10.31 -11.62
N ASN A 49 1.78 -11.50 -11.91
CA ASN A 49 1.74 -12.17 -13.21
C ASN A 49 2.45 -11.42 -14.34
N ASP A 50 3.42 -10.58 -14.02
CA ASP A 50 4.17 -9.75 -14.96
C ASP A 50 3.25 -8.95 -15.91
N GLY A 51 2.13 -8.48 -15.37
CA GLY A 51 1.05 -7.91 -16.17
C GLY A 51 1.29 -6.47 -16.60
N CYS A 52 1.35 -5.55 -15.64
CA CYS A 52 1.41 -4.11 -15.89
C CYS A 52 2.57 -3.46 -15.14
N VAL A 53 3.05 -2.34 -15.65
CA VAL A 53 4.10 -1.54 -15.00
C VAL A 53 3.57 -0.88 -13.75
N ILE A 54 4.16 -1.18 -12.58
CA ILE A 54 3.79 -0.60 -11.27
C ILE A 54 4.87 0.29 -10.66
N ALA A 55 6.11 0.21 -11.16
CA ALA A 55 7.16 1.15 -10.79
C ALA A 55 8.06 1.41 -12.00
N ARG A 56 8.67 2.60 -12.04
CA ARG A 56 9.51 3.06 -13.14
C ARG A 56 10.63 3.93 -12.60
N SER A 57 11.83 3.75 -13.14
CA SER A 57 12.92 4.71 -12.92
C SER A 57 12.67 6.04 -13.68
N ASN A 58 13.44 7.08 -13.35
CA ASN A 58 13.30 8.37 -14.03
C ASN A 58 13.64 8.26 -15.52
N GLU A 59 14.60 7.42 -15.87
CA GLU A 59 14.97 7.15 -17.27
C GLU A 59 13.80 6.50 -18.03
N ALA A 60 13.10 5.53 -17.40
CA ALA A 60 11.91 4.92 -18.01
C ALA A 60 10.74 5.91 -18.14
N LYS A 61 10.58 6.84 -17.17
CA LYS A 61 9.61 7.94 -17.27
C LYS A 61 9.94 8.88 -18.42
N ALA A 62 11.22 9.22 -18.62
CA ALA A 62 11.67 10.08 -19.70
C ALA A 62 11.44 9.47 -21.09
N LEU A 63 11.45 8.14 -21.20
CA LEU A 63 11.06 7.40 -22.41
C LEU A 63 9.52 7.34 -22.62
N GLY A 64 8.72 7.99 -21.77
CA GLY A 64 7.26 8.03 -21.92
C GLY A 64 6.52 6.78 -21.43
N ILE A 65 7.19 5.83 -20.78
CA ILE A 65 6.53 4.65 -20.22
C ILE A 65 5.51 5.07 -19.15
N LYS A 66 4.25 4.73 -19.33
CA LYS A 66 3.15 5.13 -18.43
C LYS A 66 2.97 4.15 -17.27
N MET A 67 2.51 4.64 -16.11
CA MET A 67 2.10 3.79 -14.99
C MET A 67 0.85 2.98 -15.38
N GLY A 68 0.84 1.69 -15.02
CA GLY A 68 -0.28 0.80 -15.29
C GLY A 68 -0.34 0.27 -16.72
N VAL A 69 0.57 0.65 -17.60
CA VAL A 69 0.60 0.13 -18.97
C VAL A 69 0.87 -1.39 -18.94
N PRO A 70 0.11 -2.21 -19.67
CA PRO A 70 0.40 -3.63 -19.83
C PRO A 70 1.75 -3.84 -20.53
N VAL A 71 2.58 -4.75 -20.00
CA VAL A 71 3.94 -4.95 -20.54
C VAL A 71 3.94 -5.41 -21.99
N TYR A 72 2.91 -6.15 -22.42
CA TYR A 72 2.82 -6.62 -23.81
C TYR A 72 2.65 -5.48 -24.82
N GLN A 73 2.13 -4.32 -24.39
CA GLN A 73 1.96 -3.12 -25.24
C GLN A 73 3.25 -2.33 -25.45
N ILE A 74 4.26 -2.56 -24.62
CA ILE A 74 5.55 -1.82 -24.66
C ILE A 74 6.74 -2.73 -24.92
N LYS A 75 6.53 -3.91 -25.52
CA LYS A 75 7.60 -4.87 -25.82
C LYS A 75 8.67 -4.28 -26.74
N ASP A 76 8.24 -3.54 -27.74
CA ASP A 76 9.13 -2.94 -28.74
C ASP A 76 10.00 -1.84 -28.09
N GLU A 77 9.42 -1.02 -27.21
CA GLU A 77 10.15 -0.03 -26.42
C GLU A 77 11.15 -0.69 -25.47
N VAL A 78 10.74 -1.78 -24.82
CA VAL A 78 11.62 -2.54 -23.91
C VAL A 78 12.84 -3.03 -24.67
N GLN A 79 12.67 -3.60 -25.85
CA GLN A 79 13.78 -4.10 -26.68
C GLN A 79 14.60 -2.95 -27.26
N LYS A 80 13.95 -1.94 -27.82
CA LYS A 80 14.59 -0.80 -28.49
C LYS A 80 15.51 0.00 -27.56
N TYR A 81 15.05 0.24 -26.33
CA TYR A 81 15.75 1.09 -25.36
C TYR A 81 16.52 0.28 -24.29
N GLY A 82 16.54 -1.04 -24.38
CA GLY A 82 17.22 -1.90 -23.40
C GLY A 82 16.67 -1.71 -21.97
N ILE A 83 15.33 -1.58 -21.83
CA ILE A 83 14.71 -1.36 -20.53
C ILE A 83 14.87 -2.62 -19.67
N ALA A 84 15.46 -2.47 -18.48
CA ALA A 84 15.53 -3.57 -17.53
C ALA A 84 14.14 -3.84 -16.92
N VAL A 85 13.68 -5.07 -17.03
CA VAL A 85 12.34 -5.50 -16.58
C VAL A 85 12.49 -6.42 -15.39
N PHE A 86 11.73 -6.17 -14.32
CA PHE A 86 11.69 -6.99 -13.12
C PHE A 86 10.26 -7.38 -12.76
N SER A 87 10.08 -8.62 -12.30
CA SER A 87 8.86 -9.02 -11.57
C SER A 87 8.88 -8.41 -10.17
N SER A 88 7.71 -8.20 -9.56
CA SER A 88 7.63 -7.68 -8.19
C SER A 88 8.27 -8.61 -7.18
N ASN A 89 9.34 -8.19 -6.52
CA ASN A 89 10.01 -8.86 -5.42
C ASN A 89 9.57 -8.27 -4.08
N TYR A 90 8.30 -8.51 -3.70
CA TYR A 90 7.74 -7.90 -2.49
C TYR A 90 8.48 -8.30 -1.20
N THR A 91 9.15 -9.46 -1.19
CA THR A 91 9.97 -9.89 -0.04
C THR A 91 11.17 -8.96 0.14
N LEU A 92 11.91 -8.69 -0.95
CA LEU A 92 13.02 -7.75 -0.95
C LEU A 92 12.54 -6.32 -0.64
N TYR A 93 11.48 -5.87 -1.31
CA TYR A 93 10.99 -4.50 -1.12
C TYR A 93 10.45 -4.27 0.29
N GLY A 94 9.82 -5.27 0.90
CA GLY A 94 9.35 -5.21 2.28
C GLY A 94 10.49 -5.08 3.29
N ASP A 95 11.58 -5.83 3.11
CA ASP A 95 12.77 -5.72 3.95
C ASP A 95 13.46 -4.36 3.79
N MET A 96 13.64 -3.90 2.56
CA MET A 96 14.22 -2.58 2.29
C MET A 96 13.37 -1.43 2.87
N SER A 97 12.06 -1.54 2.77
CA SER A 97 11.13 -0.62 3.43
C SER A 97 11.32 -0.60 4.95
N SER A 98 11.38 -1.78 5.58
CA SER A 98 11.60 -1.90 7.02
C SER A 98 12.91 -1.24 7.46
N ARG A 99 13.99 -1.39 6.69
CA ARG A 99 15.29 -0.72 6.95
C ARG A 99 15.17 0.79 6.85
N VAL A 100 14.54 1.31 5.79
CA VAL A 100 14.29 2.75 5.61
C VAL A 100 13.50 3.31 6.80
N MET A 101 12.37 2.65 7.16
CA MET A 101 11.50 3.12 8.25
C MET A 101 12.19 3.04 9.62
N SER A 102 13.04 2.03 9.86
CA SER A 102 13.82 1.93 11.10
C SER A 102 14.84 3.06 11.23
N ILE A 103 15.52 3.43 10.14
CA ILE A 103 16.45 4.57 10.15
C ILE A 103 15.67 5.87 10.37
N LEU A 104 14.54 6.05 9.68
CA LEU A 104 13.70 7.24 9.87
C LEU A 104 13.24 7.37 11.32
N ALA A 105 12.78 6.28 11.94
CA ALA A 105 12.36 6.26 13.35
C ALA A 105 13.49 6.63 14.33
N SER A 106 14.75 6.39 13.97
CA SER A 106 15.91 6.81 14.80
C SER A 106 16.26 8.28 14.67
N LEU A 107 15.72 8.97 13.66
CA LEU A 107 16.02 10.37 13.36
C LEU A 107 14.89 11.34 13.67
N ALA A 108 13.67 10.83 13.77
CA ALA A 108 12.43 11.59 13.91
C ALA A 108 11.75 11.27 15.25
N PRO A 109 11.09 12.24 15.90
CA PRO A 109 10.42 12.01 17.21
C PRO A 109 9.28 10.99 17.11
N GLU A 110 8.47 11.09 16.07
CA GLU A 110 7.32 10.23 15.83
C GLU A 110 7.11 10.03 14.33
N ILE A 111 6.83 8.80 13.91
CA ILE A 111 6.54 8.47 12.52
C ILE A 111 5.25 7.66 12.38
N GLU A 112 4.56 7.87 11.26
CA GLU A 112 3.46 7.05 10.78
C GLU A 112 3.85 6.42 9.45
N VAL A 113 4.01 5.10 9.42
CA VAL A 113 4.28 4.37 8.17
C VAL A 113 2.99 4.32 7.35
N TYR A 114 2.89 5.18 6.34
CA TYR A 114 1.70 5.31 5.49
C TYR A 114 1.63 4.27 4.39
N SER A 115 2.77 3.95 3.77
CA SER A 115 2.89 2.92 2.74
C SER A 115 4.24 2.19 2.82
N ILE A 116 4.52 1.33 1.85
CA ILE A 116 5.82 0.63 1.74
C ILE A 116 6.99 1.58 1.46
N ASP A 117 6.71 2.77 0.95
CA ASP A 117 7.69 3.76 0.48
C ASP A 117 7.48 5.18 1.03
N GLU A 118 6.41 5.42 1.79
CA GLU A 118 6.07 6.72 2.38
C GLU A 118 5.84 6.64 3.89
N ALA A 119 6.32 7.63 4.62
CA ALA A 119 6.02 7.82 6.04
C ALA A 119 5.79 9.30 6.35
N PHE A 120 4.78 9.58 7.18
CA PHE A 120 4.62 10.88 7.81
C PHE A 120 5.49 10.97 9.05
N ILE A 121 5.88 12.19 9.37
CA ILE A 121 6.75 12.55 10.50
C ILE A 121 6.08 13.68 11.25
N ASN A 122 5.95 13.55 12.55
CA ASN A 122 5.60 14.67 13.41
C ASN A 122 6.86 15.52 13.65
N LEU A 123 6.77 16.82 13.35
CA LEU A 123 7.87 17.77 13.48
C LEU A 123 7.50 18.95 14.39
N ASP A 124 6.48 18.76 15.25
CA ASP A 124 6.06 19.76 16.21
C ASP A 124 7.21 20.09 17.17
N GLY A 125 7.38 21.37 17.49
CA GLY A 125 8.44 21.85 18.39
C GLY A 125 9.87 21.81 17.80
N ILE A 126 10.05 21.42 16.53
CA ILE A 126 11.37 21.41 15.87
C ILE A 126 11.67 22.81 15.29
N ASN A 127 12.68 23.48 15.82
CA ASN A 127 13.05 24.83 15.41
C ASN A 127 13.81 24.86 14.06
N ASP A 128 14.69 23.91 13.81
CA ASP A 128 15.51 23.86 12.60
C ASP A 128 15.10 22.71 11.68
N LEU A 129 13.98 22.93 10.96
CA LEU A 129 13.43 21.98 10.00
C LEU A 129 14.36 21.73 8.81
N GLN A 130 15.18 22.73 8.44
CA GLN A 130 16.11 22.63 7.30
C GLN A 130 17.25 21.66 7.61
N THR A 131 17.88 21.80 8.78
CA THR A 131 18.97 20.91 9.19
C THR A 131 18.49 19.48 9.43
N LEU A 132 17.38 19.31 10.16
CA LEU A 132 16.82 17.98 10.41
C LEU A 132 16.37 17.32 9.09
N GLY A 133 15.67 18.05 8.23
CA GLY A 133 15.21 17.52 6.94
C GLY A 133 16.36 17.09 6.03
N SER A 134 17.41 17.91 5.96
CA SER A 134 18.62 17.58 5.19
C SER A 134 19.34 16.36 5.76
N LYS A 135 19.41 16.24 7.09
CA LYS A 135 19.98 15.06 7.77
C LYS A 135 19.18 13.79 7.44
N ILE A 136 17.84 13.83 7.51
CA ILE A 136 16.97 12.68 7.18
C ILE A 136 17.23 12.23 5.74
N VAL A 137 17.14 13.15 4.76
CA VAL A 137 17.32 12.83 3.34
C VAL A 137 18.70 12.20 3.08
N THR A 138 19.75 12.77 3.67
CA THR A 138 21.14 12.31 3.46
C THR A 138 21.38 10.96 4.15
N GLN A 139 20.97 10.83 5.42
CA GLN A 139 21.24 9.65 6.23
C GLN A 139 20.49 8.41 5.69
N VAL A 140 19.20 8.54 5.35
CA VAL A 140 18.44 7.44 4.77
C VAL A 140 19.06 6.98 3.45
N ALA A 141 19.35 7.93 2.55
CA ALA A 141 19.95 7.60 1.26
C ALA A 141 21.34 6.95 1.41
N ARG A 142 22.18 7.45 2.32
CA ARG A 142 23.51 6.89 2.58
C ARG A 142 23.45 5.48 3.17
N SER A 143 22.52 5.25 4.10
CA SER A 143 22.46 3.98 4.83
C SER A 143 21.77 2.85 4.06
N THR A 144 20.89 3.19 3.10
CA THR A 144 20.10 2.19 2.35
C THR A 144 20.41 2.12 0.87
N GLY A 145 21.08 3.12 0.31
CA GLY A 145 21.25 3.28 -1.12
C GLY A 145 19.98 3.76 -1.86
N ILE A 146 18.87 3.98 -1.12
CA ILE A 146 17.59 4.42 -1.69
C ILE A 146 17.46 5.93 -1.57
N PRO A 147 17.35 6.66 -2.69
CA PRO A 147 17.14 8.11 -2.66
C PRO A 147 15.73 8.42 -2.14
N VAL A 148 15.65 9.34 -1.19
CA VAL A 148 14.38 9.81 -0.62
C VAL A 148 14.19 11.30 -0.85
N SER A 149 12.94 11.75 -0.78
CA SER A 149 12.58 13.18 -0.78
C SER A 149 11.67 13.46 0.41
N LEU A 150 11.79 14.67 0.97
CA LEU A 150 11.06 15.11 2.13
C LEU A 150 10.32 16.41 1.82
N GLY A 151 9.02 16.41 2.06
CA GLY A 151 8.17 17.61 2.03
C GLY A 151 7.71 17.93 3.46
N ILE A 152 7.85 19.18 3.88
CA ILE A 152 7.45 19.64 5.22
C ILE A 152 6.42 20.76 5.07
N ALA A 153 5.30 20.69 5.83
CA ALA A 153 4.23 21.67 5.78
C ALA A 153 3.31 21.56 7.02
N PRO A 154 2.44 22.58 7.27
CA PRO A 154 1.53 22.58 8.41
C PRO A 154 0.47 21.49 8.43
N THR A 155 0.22 20.80 7.30
CA THR A 155 -0.76 19.72 7.20
C THR A 155 -0.21 18.55 6.37
N LYS A 156 -0.75 17.35 6.56
CA LYS A 156 -0.36 16.17 5.80
C LYS A 156 -0.57 16.34 4.29
N THR A 157 -1.67 16.97 3.87
CA THR A 157 -1.94 17.23 2.45
C THR A 157 -0.94 18.21 1.85
N LEU A 158 -0.58 19.27 2.57
CA LEU A 158 0.45 20.21 2.12
C LEU A 158 1.85 19.58 2.13
N ALA A 159 2.15 18.68 3.07
CA ALA A 159 3.41 17.93 3.09
C ALA A 159 3.55 17.04 1.84
N LYS A 160 2.45 16.44 1.35
CA LYS A 160 2.45 15.73 0.05
C LYS A 160 2.68 16.67 -1.14
N VAL A 161 2.10 17.87 -1.12
CA VAL A 161 2.40 18.90 -2.13
C VAL A 161 3.88 19.29 -2.08
N ALA A 162 4.43 19.58 -0.90
CA ALA A 162 5.85 19.91 -0.73
C ALA A 162 6.76 18.78 -1.21
N ASN A 163 6.44 17.52 -0.90
CA ASN A 163 7.20 16.37 -1.36
C ASN A 163 7.23 16.24 -2.89
N LYS A 164 6.11 16.51 -3.57
CA LYS A 164 6.06 16.56 -5.03
C LYS A 164 7.04 17.60 -5.60
N PHE A 165 7.14 18.78 -4.98
CA PHE A 165 8.12 19.81 -5.38
C PHE A 165 9.56 19.37 -5.09
N ALA A 166 9.81 18.76 -3.93
CA ALA A 166 11.12 18.22 -3.58
C ALA A 166 11.63 17.18 -4.59
N LYS A 167 10.72 16.39 -5.18
CA LYS A 167 11.03 15.42 -6.25
C LYS A 167 11.22 16.06 -7.62
N LYS A 168 10.39 17.06 -7.94
CA LYS A 168 10.30 17.63 -9.29
C LYS A 168 11.45 18.61 -9.60
N TYR A 169 11.84 19.42 -8.61
CA TYR A 169 12.78 20.53 -8.82
C TYR A 169 14.13 20.27 -8.13
N PRO A 170 15.23 20.11 -8.90
CA PRO A 170 16.57 19.84 -8.34
C PRO A 170 17.04 20.90 -7.34
N ALA A 171 16.61 22.16 -7.51
CA ALA A 171 16.98 23.28 -6.62
C ALA A 171 16.57 23.04 -5.15
N TYR A 172 15.60 22.21 -4.89
CA TYR A 172 15.20 21.84 -3.52
C TYR A 172 16.13 20.80 -2.86
N ASN A 173 17.08 20.22 -3.59
CA ASN A 173 17.93 19.15 -3.04
C ASN A 173 17.16 18.07 -2.28
N ARG A 174 15.97 17.68 -2.80
CA ARG A 174 15.06 16.68 -2.23
C ARG A 174 14.38 17.07 -0.90
N LEU A 175 14.48 18.34 -0.50
CA LEU A 175 13.80 18.87 0.69
C LEU A 175 13.02 20.15 0.31
N CYS A 176 11.72 20.15 0.50
CA CYS A 176 10.88 21.33 0.28
C CYS A 176 10.08 21.65 1.53
N ILE A 177 10.14 22.90 2.01
CA ILE A 177 9.45 23.36 3.21
C ILE A 177 8.44 24.44 2.83
N ILE A 178 7.17 24.20 3.12
CA ILE A 178 6.05 25.14 2.99
C ILE A 178 5.68 25.60 4.40
N ASP A 179 6.32 26.66 4.89
CA ASP A 179 6.20 27.19 6.26
C ASP A 179 5.58 28.59 6.33
N THR A 180 5.34 29.23 5.15
CA THR A 180 4.72 30.53 5.04
C THR A 180 3.51 30.51 4.10
N GLU A 181 2.60 31.49 4.29
CA GLU A 181 1.41 31.62 3.46
C GLU A 181 1.75 31.86 1.97
N GLU A 182 2.79 32.65 1.70
CA GLU A 182 3.26 32.91 0.33
C GLU A 182 3.73 31.64 -0.37
N LYS A 183 4.54 30.81 0.33
CA LYS A 183 4.99 29.52 -0.20
C LYS A 183 3.81 28.57 -0.43
N ARG A 184 2.83 28.56 0.47
CA ARG A 184 1.61 27.76 0.34
C ARG A 184 0.83 28.16 -0.91
N ILE A 185 0.50 29.43 -1.07
CA ILE A 185 -0.25 29.94 -2.22
C ILE A 185 0.48 29.60 -3.52
N LYS A 186 1.79 29.91 -3.60
CA LYS A 186 2.61 29.60 -4.78
C LYS A 186 2.62 28.11 -5.12
N ALA A 187 2.77 27.23 -4.11
CA ALA A 187 2.75 25.80 -4.31
C ALA A 187 1.39 25.31 -4.82
N LEU A 188 0.29 25.81 -4.27
CA LEU A 188 -1.06 25.45 -4.68
C LEU A 188 -1.41 25.92 -6.11
N GLN A 189 -0.95 27.10 -6.52
CA GLN A 189 -1.11 27.61 -7.87
C GLN A 189 -0.39 26.76 -8.94
N LEU A 190 0.73 26.12 -8.56
CA LEU A 190 1.53 25.26 -9.42
C LEU A 190 1.15 23.76 -9.32
N THR A 191 0.12 23.44 -8.54
CA THR A 191 -0.34 22.05 -8.35
C THR A 191 -1.68 21.85 -9.03
N ASP A 192 -1.71 20.99 -10.06
CA ASP A 192 -2.95 20.60 -10.73
C ASP A 192 -3.93 19.94 -9.78
N ILE A 193 -5.21 20.19 -9.94
CA ILE A 193 -6.26 19.65 -9.04
C ILE A 193 -6.27 18.11 -9.00
N GLY A 194 -5.96 17.47 -10.11
CA GLY A 194 -5.86 16.00 -10.19
C GLY A 194 -4.66 15.39 -9.46
N ASP A 195 -3.69 16.21 -9.05
CA ASP A 195 -2.51 15.81 -8.30
C ASP A 195 -2.65 15.99 -6.78
N VAL A 196 -3.78 16.53 -6.33
CA VAL A 196 -4.08 16.73 -4.92
C VAL A 196 -4.44 15.39 -4.26
N TRP A 197 -3.77 15.07 -3.14
CA TRP A 197 -4.09 13.89 -2.35
C TRP A 197 -5.55 13.90 -1.88
N GLY A 198 -6.27 12.80 -2.13
CA GLY A 198 -7.70 12.67 -1.84
C GLY A 198 -8.62 13.09 -3.00
N ILE A 199 -8.10 13.69 -4.08
CA ILE A 199 -8.88 14.02 -5.28
C ILE A 199 -8.59 13.00 -6.39
N GLY A 200 -9.50 12.03 -6.55
CA GLY A 200 -9.39 11.01 -7.60
C GLY A 200 -9.82 11.53 -8.98
N ARG A 201 -9.49 10.79 -10.04
CA ARG A 201 -9.76 11.18 -11.44
C ARG A 201 -11.18 11.69 -11.68
N ARG A 202 -12.21 10.99 -11.16
CA ARG A 202 -13.62 11.41 -11.37
C ARG A 202 -13.93 12.75 -10.72
N GLN A 203 -13.38 13.01 -9.54
CA GLN A 203 -13.56 14.28 -8.83
C GLN A 203 -12.78 15.39 -9.52
N ALA A 204 -11.53 15.13 -9.95
CA ALA A 204 -10.74 16.08 -10.73
C ALA A 204 -11.49 16.52 -12.01
N THR A 205 -11.98 15.56 -12.82
CA THR A 205 -12.75 15.90 -14.03
C THR A 205 -14.02 16.70 -13.72
N LYS A 206 -14.70 16.43 -12.57
CA LYS A 206 -15.85 17.23 -12.16
C LYS A 206 -15.44 18.66 -11.80
N LEU A 207 -14.37 18.83 -11.02
CA LEU A 207 -13.85 20.13 -10.62
C LEU A 207 -13.35 20.95 -11.81
N GLU A 208 -12.66 20.33 -12.76
CA GLU A 208 -12.20 20.96 -14.00
C GLU A 208 -13.37 21.53 -14.84
N LYS A 209 -14.50 20.83 -14.89
CA LYS A 209 -15.72 21.32 -15.55
C LYS A 209 -16.33 22.54 -14.86
N GLU A 210 -16.14 22.67 -13.55
CA GLU A 210 -16.53 23.85 -12.76
C GLU A 210 -15.49 25.00 -12.81
N GLY A 211 -14.43 24.85 -13.65
CA GLY A 211 -13.37 25.85 -13.81
C GLY A 211 -12.24 25.75 -12.78
N VAL A 212 -12.27 24.76 -11.88
CA VAL A 212 -11.23 24.54 -10.86
C VAL A 212 -10.12 23.69 -11.46
N LYS A 213 -8.98 24.31 -11.80
CA LYS A 213 -7.85 23.67 -12.46
C LYS A 213 -6.69 23.37 -11.51
N THR A 214 -6.49 24.22 -10.50
CA THR A 214 -5.39 24.13 -9.55
C THR A 214 -5.89 23.84 -8.14
N ALA A 215 -4.96 23.38 -7.28
CA ALA A 215 -5.23 23.24 -5.86
C ALA A 215 -5.59 24.60 -5.22
N TYR A 216 -5.03 25.69 -5.73
CA TYR A 216 -5.38 27.03 -5.27
C TYR A 216 -6.84 27.37 -5.59
N ASP A 217 -7.28 27.16 -6.84
CA ASP A 217 -8.69 27.41 -7.23
C ASP A 217 -9.65 26.64 -6.32
N PHE A 218 -9.29 25.39 -5.97
CA PHE A 218 -10.09 24.58 -5.07
C PHE A 218 -10.23 25.22 -3.68
N THR A 219 -9.18 25.84 -3.15
CA THR A 219 -9.25 26.53 -1.86
C THR A 219 -10.15 27.77 -1.88
N GLN A 220 -10.46 28.35 -3.04
CA GLN A 220 -11.33 29.52 -3.20
C GLN A 220 -12.82 29.15 -3.19
N LEU A 221 -13.16 27.87 -3.34
CA LEU A 221 -14.56 27.42 -3.25
C LEU A 221 -15.11 27.62 -1.83
N SER A 222 -16.42 27.83 -1.70
CA SER A 222 -17.07 27.86 -0.39
C SER A 222 -17.06 26.48 0.28
N GLY A 223 -16.80 26.42 1.59
CA GLY A 223 -16.80 25.16 2.33
C GLY A 223 -18.14 24.41 2.26
N SER A 224 -19.26 25.14 2.19
CA SER A 224 -20.59 24.58 2.00
C SER A 224 -20.74 23.88 0.66
N TRP A 225 -20.22 24.46 -0.43
CA TRP A 225 -20.21 23.83 -1.74
C TRP A 225 -19.38 22.56 -1.75
N VAL A 226 -18.16 22.61 -1.17
CA VAL A 226 -17.26 21.46 -1.09
C VAL A 226 -17.92 20.33 -0.27
N ARG A 227 -18.49 20.63 0.88
CA ARG A 227 -19.18 19.65 1.73
C ARG A 227 -20.34 18.97 1.00
N LYS A 228 -21.15 19.73 0.27
CA LYS A 228 -22.31 19.23 -0.49
C LYS A 228 -21.87 18.33 -1.65
N ASN A 229 -20.81 18.70 -2.38
CA ASN A 229 -20.40 18.04 -3.62
C ASN A 229 -19.35 16.94 -3.45
N MET A 230 -18.54 16.98 -2.38
CA MET A 230 -17.39 16.09 -2.18
C MET A 230 -17.40 15.39 -0.81
N THR A 231 -18.48 15.53 -0.04
CA THR A 231 -18.65 14.95 1.30
C THR A 231 -17.63 15.49 2.34
N VAL A 232 -17.60 14.88 3.53
CA VAL A 232 -16.65 15.23 4.60
C VAL A 232 -15.18 15.03 4.20
N VAL A 233 -14.91 14.07 3.32
CA VAL A 233 -13.54 13.78 2.87
C VAL A 233 -13.00 14.94 2.03
N GLY A 234 -13.79 15.42 1.08
CA GLY A 234 -13.41 16.61 0.28
C GLY A 234 -13.26 17.87 1.13
N GLU A 235 -14.14 18.06 2.13
CA GLU A 235 -14.03 19.19 3.06
C GLU A 235 -12.73 19.14 3.88
N ARG A 236 -12.33 17.96 4.36
CA ARG A 236 -11.03 17.78 5.04
C ARG A 236 -9.86 18.16 4.13
N THR A 237 -9.82 17.65 2.90
CA THR A 237 -8.79 17.99 1.92
C THR A 237 -8.76 19.51 1.65
N TRP A 238 -9.92 20.15 1.55
CA TRP A 238 -10.04 21.60 1.38
C TRP A 238 -9.48 22.40 2.56
N LYS A 239 -9.79 21.99 3.81
CA LYS A 239 -9.23 22.59 5.02
C LYS A 239 -7.72 22.39 5.09
N GLU A 240 -7.24 21.17 4.84
CA GLU A 240 -5.81 20.82 4.84
C GLU A 240 -5.02 21.70 3.87
N LEU A 241 -5.50 21.94 2.65
CA LEU A 241 -4.85 22.82 1.68
C LEU A 241 -4.85 24.30 2.12
N ARG A 242 -5.76 24.71 3.00
CA ARG A 242 -5.81 26.04 3.61
C ARG A 242 -4.94 26.17 4.87
N GLY A 243 -4.18 25.14 5.21
CA GLY A 243 -3.30 25.13 6.37
C GLY A 243 -3.98 24.71 7.68
N ILE A 244 -5.23 24.26 7.64
CA ILE A 244 -5.98 23.81 8.81
C ILE A 244 -5.85 22.30 8.90
N SER A 245 -5.06 21.81 9.87
CA SER A 245 -4.87 20.37 10.08
C SER A 245 -6.17 19.68 10.50
N CYS A 246 -6.51 18.60 9.80
CA CYS A 246 -7.70 17.79 10.02
C CYS A 246 -7.42 16.28 10.01
N ILE A 247 -6.16 15.90 9.84
CA ILE A 247 -5.71 14.51 9.74
C ILE A 247 -4.55 14.34 10.71
N ASP A 248 -4.87 13.75 11.86
CA ASP A 248 -3.89 13.51 12.92
C ASP A 248 -2.92 12.38 12.55
N MET A 249 -1.80 12.26 13.30
CA MET A 249 -0.90 11.12 13.21
C MET A 249 -1.58 9.85 13.74
N GLU A 250 -1.45 8.76 13.01
CA GLU A 250 -1.92 7.44 13.44
C GLU A 250 -0.73 6.65 14.02
N ALA A 251 -0.64 6.58 15.34
CA ALA A 251 0.44 5.84 16.03
C ALA A 251 0.42 4.33 15.72
N ALA A 252 -0.75 3.77 15.45
CA ALA A 252 -0.92 2.38 15.04
C ALA A 252 -2.09 2.24 14.05
N PRO A 253 -1.95 1.39 13.02
CA PRO A 253 -3.06 1.16 12.09
C PRO A 253 -4.29 0.63 12.83
N PRO A 254 -5.50 1.14 12.54
CA PRO A 254 -6.72 0.63 13.15
C PRO A 254 -6.97 -0.82 12.75
N ALA A 255 -7.68 -1.55 13.61
CA ALA A 255 -8.06 -2.93 13.32
C ALA A 255 -8.82 -3.03 12.00
N LYS A 256 -8.48 -4.03 11.20
CA LYS A 256 -9.12 -4.23 9.89
C LYS A 256 -10.59 -4.59 10.09
N LYS A 257 -11.48 -3.86 9.45
CA LYS A 257 -12.93 -4.13 9.44
C LYS A 257 -13.30 -5.27 8.49
N GLN A 258 -12.47 -5.54 7.50
CA GLN A 258 -12.59 -6.65 6.55
C GLN A 258 -11.22 -7.20 6.19
N ILE A 259 -11.13 -8.49 5.90
CA ILE A 259 -9.87 -9.14 5.48
C ILE A 259 -10.12 -9.84 4.15
N CYS A 260 -9.45 -9.37 3.11
CA CYS A 260 -9.49 -9.99 1.78
C CYS A 260 -8.19 -10.73 1.49
N THR A 261 -8.30 -11.93 0.97
CA THR A 261 -7.19 -12.66 0.33
C THR A 261 -7.65 -13.18 -1.02
N SER A 262 -7.01 -12.73 -2.08
CA SER A 262 -7.36 -13.11 -3.45
C SER A 262 -6.14 -13.03 -4.37
N ARG A 263 -6.17 -13.76 -5.47
CA ARG A 263 -5.17 -13.63 -6.52
C ARG A 263 -5.75 -13.84 -7.91
N SER A 264 -5.18 -13.12 -8.88
CA SER A 264 -5.35 -13.49 -10.29
C SER A 264 -4.40 -14.63 -10.62
N PHE A 265 -4.89 -15.62 -11.32
CA PHE A 265 -4.12 -16.79 -11.70
C PHE A 265 -3.14 -16.47 -12.83
N GLY A 266 -1.97 -17.12 -12.83
CA GLY A 266 -1.00 -17.01 -13.92
C GLY A 266 -1.56 -17.64 -15.21
N LYS A 267 -2.13 -18.85 -15.08
CA LYS A 267 -2.94 -19.53 -16.10
C LYS A 267 -4.40 -19.53 -15.66
N MET A 268 -5.35 -19.50 -16.60
CA MET A 268 -6.77 -19.58 -16.26
C MET A 268 -7.09 -20.96 -15.71
N VAL A 269 -8.02 -21.04 -14.77
CA VAL A 269 -8.45 -22.27 -14.09
C VAL A 269 -9.86 -22.63 -14.55
N GLU A 270 -10.07 -23.90 -14.90
CA GLU A 270 -11.33 -24.40 -15.44
C GLU A 270 -11.98 -25.49 -14.57
N ASP A 271 -11.19 -26.11 -13.71
CA ASP A 271 -11.61 -27.22 -12.87
C ASP A 271 -11.86 -26.79 -11.41
N ILE A 272 -12.78 -27.51 -10.76
CA ILE A 272 -13.18 -27.19 -9.38
C ILE A 272 -12.11 -27.61 -8.37
N ASP A 273 -11.27 -28.60 -8.67
CA ASP A 273 -10.26 -29.11 -7.73
C ASP A 273 -9.15 -28.09 -7.57
N THR A 274 -8.60 -27.59 -8.67
CA THR A 274 -7.61 -26.48 -8.65
C THR A 274 -8.20 -25.23 -8.00
N MET A 275 -9.48 -24.92 -8.30
CA MET A 275 -10.16 -23.78 -7.67
C MET A 275 -10.32 -23.98 -6.16
N SER A 276 -10.63 -25.19 -5.71
CA SER A 276 -10.75 -25.53 -4.28
C SER A 276 -9.44 -25.36 -3.53
N VAL A 277 -8.32 -25.78 -4.13
CA VAL A 277 -6.96 -25.55 -3.58
C VAL A 277 -6.68 -24.05 -3.41
N ALA A 278 -7.04 -23.23 -4.40
CA ALA A 278 -6.86 -21.78 -4.33
C ALA A 278 -7.72 -21.14 -3.25
N ILE A 279 -9.01 -21.47 -3.19
CA ILE A 279 -9.95 -20.94 -2.18
C ILE A 279 -9.55 -21.39 -0.77
N ALA A 280 -9.18 -22.66 -0.56
CA ALA A 280 -8.71 -23.15 0.72
C ALA A 280 -7.45 -22.40 1.19
N THR A 281 -6.54 -22.10 0.27
CA THR A 281 -5.34 -21.29 0.56
C THR A 281 -5.70 -19.87 0.95
N HIS A 282 -6.64 -19.23 0.25
CA HIS A 282 -7.09 -17.88 0.58
C HIS A 282 -7.83 -17.82 1.91
N ALA A 283 -8.70 -18.79 2.18
CA ALA A 283 -9.42 -18.94 3.44
C ALA A 283 -8.46 -19.13 4.63
N SER A 284 -7.46 -20.01 4.49
CA SER A 284 -6.41 -20.24 5.51
C SER A 284 -5.63 -18.95 5.82
N ASN A 285 -5.28 -18.18 4.79
CA ASN A 285 -4.59 -16.90 4.96
C ASN A 285 -5.48 -15.84 5.63
N CYS A 286 -6.79 -15.84 5.38
CA CYS A 286 -7.75 -14.98 6.10
C CYS A 286 -7.82 -15.37 7.57
N ALA A 287 -7.92 -16.66 7.90
CA ALA A 287 -7.95 -17.18 9.26
C ALA A 287 -6.69 -16.78 10.05
N LYS A 288 -5.50 -16.93 9.46
CA LYS A 288 -4.23 -16.49 10.06
C LYS A 288 -4.25 -15.00 10.40
N LYS A 289 -4.71 -14.15 9.48
CA LYS A 289 -4.80 -12.69 9.70
C LYS A 289 -5.81 -12.32 10.79
N LEU A 290 -6.93 -13.05 10.91
CA LEU A 290 -7.89 -12.88 12.01
C LEU A 290 -7.22 -13.16 13.36
N ARG A 291 -6.50 -14.27 13.49
CA ARG A 291 -5.78 -14.62 14.73
C ARG A 291 -4.70 -13.60 15.08
N GLN A 292 -3.95 -13.11 14.09
CA GLN A 292 -2.97 -12.03 14.30
C GLN A 292 -3.60 -10.74 14.84
N GLN A 293 -4.84 -10.46 14.44
CA GLN A 293 -5.62 -9.31 14.92
C GLN A 293 -6.42 -9.62 16.18
N LYS A 294 -6.37 -10.86 16.71
CA LYS A 294 -7.19 -11.34 17.84
C LYS A 294 -8.70 -11.13 17.62
N SER A 295 -9.17 -11.48 16.43
CA SER A 295 -10.55 -11.28 15.99
C SER A 295 -11.14 -12.55 15.37
N PHE A 296 -12.46 -12.54 15.15
CA PHE A 296 -13.24 -13.68 14.68
C PHE A 296 -14.10 -13.27 13.48
N ALA A 297 -14.28 -14.16 12.52
CA ALA A 297 -15.21 -13.99 11.40
C ALA A 297 -16.63 -14.31 11.84
N MET A 298 -17.57 -13.47 11.47
CA MET A 298 -19.03 -13.74 11.58
C MET A 298 -19.62 -14.09 10.21
N SER A 299 -19.03 -13.59 9.13
CA SER A 299 -19.40 -13.92 7.75
C SER A 299 -18.20 -13.87 6.82
N LEU A 300 -18.28 -14.65 5.76
CA LEU A 300 -17.29 -14.65 4.69
C LEU A 300 -17.95 -14.63 3.32
N MET A 301 -17.29 -14.01 2.36
CA MET A 301 -17.68 -14.02 0.96
C MET A 301 -16.63 -14.77 0.12
N VAL A 302 -17.10 -15.67 -0.71
CA VAL A 302 -16.29 -16.30 -1.77
C VAL A 302 -16.67 -15.69 -3.09
N PHE A 303 -15.69 -15.39 -3.93
CA PHE A 303 -15.91 -14.89 -5.28
C PHE A 303 -14.98 -15.51 -6.29
N ILE A 304 -15.49 -15.69 -7.51
CA ILE A 304 -14.75 -16.15 -8.68
C ILE A 304 -15.15 -15.31 -9.88
N HIS A 305 -14.21 -15.04 -10.81
CA HIS A 305 -14.54 -14.37 -12.06
C HIS A 305 -13.55 -14.67 -13.18
N THR A 306 -14.04 -14.58 -14.40
CA THR A 306 -13.31 -14.68 -15.65
C THR A 306 -12.47 -13.42 -15.92
N ASN A 307 -11.80 -13.36 -17.06
CA ASN A 307 -11.01 -12.21 -17.48
C ASN A 307 -11.85 -11.24 -18.34
N ASN A 308 -12.31 -10.15 -17.78
CA ASN A 308 -13.13 -9.14 -18.47
C ASN A 308 -12.45 -8.50 -19.71
N PHE A 309 -11.11 -8.65 -19.86
CA PHE A 309 -10.39 -8.15 -21.03
C PHE A 309 -10.35 -9.16 -22.19
N ARG A 310 -10.88 -10.37 -22.00
CA ARG A 310 -11.00 -11.43 -23.00
C ARG A 310 -12.45 -11.50 -23.47
N GLU A 311 -12.85 -10.53 -24.30
CA GLU A 311 -14.20 -10.44 -24.88
C GLU A 311 -14.54 -11.61 -25.79
N ASP A 312 -13.52 -12.33 -26.28
CA ASP A 312 -13.60 -13.55 -27.07
C ASP A 312 -14.02 -14.79 -26.26
N LEU A 313 -14.05 -14.72 -24.93
CA LEU A 313 -14.39 -15.84 -24.04
C LEU A 313 -15.71 -15.58 -23.29
N PRO A 314 -16.46 -16.65 -22.97
CA PRO A 314 -17.64 -16.53 -22.11
C PRO A 314 -17.30 -15.87 -20.77
N GLN A 315 -18.13 -14.91 -20.35
CA GLN A 315 -17.91 -14.15 -19.13
C GLN A 315 -18.79 -14.64 -17.99
N TYR A 316 -18.17 -14.78 -16.81
CA TYR A 316 -18.86 -15.19 -15.59
C TYR A 316 -18.26 -14.49 -14.38
N TRP A 317 -19.12 -13.90 -13.59
CA TRP A 317 -18.76 -13.27 -12.32
C TRP A 317 -19.81 -13.60 -11.27
N LYS A 318 -19.40 -14.24 -10.19
CA LYS A 318 -20.29 -14.66 -9.12
C LYS A 318 -19.59 -14.54 -7.76
N ASN A 319 -20.39 -14.23 -6.76
CA ASN A 319 -19.99 -14.31 -5.36
C ASN A 319 -21.14 -14.83 -4.51
N THR A 320 -20.82 -15.29 -3.31
CA THR A 320 -21.80 -15.67 -2.28
C THR A 320 -21.26 -15.29 -0.92
N ILE A 321 -22.17 -14.85 -0.04
CA ILE A 321 -21.87 -14.53 1.37
C ILE A 321 -22.45 -15.64 2.24
N ILE A 322 -21.62 -16.15 3.14
CA ILE A 322 -21.98 -17.21 4.08
C ILE A 322 -21.87 -16.64 5.49
N LYS A 323 -22.97 -16.66 6.24
CA LYS A 323 -22.98 -16.38 7.67
C LYS A 323 -22.52 -17.62 8.42
N LEU A 324 -21.58 -17.42 9.33
CA LEU A 324 -21.07 -18.50 10.16
C LEU A 324 -22.00 -18.71 11.37
N PRO A 325 -22.30 -19.95 11.76
CA PRO A 325 -23.19 -20.22 12.90
C PRO A 325 -22.61 -19.72 14.23
N VAL A 326 -21.29 -19.73 14.34
CA VAL A 326 -20.54 -19.21 15.50
C VAL A 326 -19.37 -18.38 15.00
N PRO A 327 -19.06 -17.22 15.62
CA PRO A 327 -17.87 -16.46 15.28
C PRO A 327 -16.60 -17.30 15.47
N THR A 328 -15.78 -17.38 14.43
CA THR A 328 -14.59 -18.26 14.45
C THR A 328 -13.37 -17.65 13.77
N ASN A 329 -12.17 -18.05 14.20
CA ASN A 329 -10.91 -17.84 13.49
C ASN A 329 -10.16 -19.16 13.24
N ASP A 330 -10.87 -20.28 13.44
CA ASP A 330 -10.37 -21.61 13.13
C ASP A 330 -10.22 -21.79 11.62
N THR A 331 -9.01 -22.17 11.19
CA THR A 331 -8.72 -22.36 9.77
C THR A 331 -9.57 -23.46 9.14
N LEU A 332 -9.88 -24.54 9.87
CA LEU A 332 -10.65 -25.67 9.34
C LEU A 332 -12.10 -25.26 9.07
N GLU A 333 -12.71 -24.49 9.96
CA GLU A 333 -14.07 -24.01 9.79
C GLU A 333 -14.17 -22.98 8.66
N ILE A 334 -13.27 -21.99 8.64
CA ILE A 334 -13.26 -20.97 7.59
C ILE A 334 -13.05 -21.59 6.22
N VAL A 335 -12.15 -22.59 6.10
CA VAL A 335 -11.92 -23.33 4.85
C VAL A 335 -13.16 -24.14 4.47
N HIS A 336 -13.79 -24.84 5.41
CA HIS A 336 -15.00 -25.62 5.15
C HIS A 336 -16.11 -24.76 4.54
N TYR A 337 -16.46 -23.65 5.19
CA TYR A 337 -17.50 -22.73 4.68
C TYR A 337 -17.11 -22.05 3.38
N ALA A 338 -15.82 -21.74 3.19
CA ALA A 338 -15.35 -21.17 1.92
C ALA A 338 -15.50 -22.16 0.77
N LEU A 339 -15.25 -23.45 0.99
CA LEU A 339 -15.44 -24.49 -0.03
C LEU A 339 -16.91 -24.75 -0.33
N GLU A 340 -17.79 -24.71 0.67
CA GLU A 340 -19.25 -24.77 0.46
C GLU A 340 -19.72 -23.56 -0.41
N GLY A 341 -19.20 -22.37 -0.12
CA GLY A 341 -19.46 -21.20 -0.95
C GLY A 341 -18.95 -21.34 -2.39
N LEU A 342 -17.78 -21.93 -2.57
CA LEU A 342 -17.26 -22.21 -3.91
C LEU A 342 -18.16 -23.17 -4.68
N LYS A 343 -18.59 -24.28 -4.08
CA LYS A 343 -19.49 -25.25 -4.71
C LYS A 343 -20.79 -24.60 -5.18
N ALA A 344 -21.32 -23.65 -4.41
CA ALA A 344 -22.57 -22.96 -4.73
C ALA A 344 -22.46 -22.01 -5.94
N ILE A 345 -21.25 -21.50 -6.25
CA ILE A 345 -21.06 -20.51 -7.31
C ILE A 345 -20.21 -21.00 -8.49
N PHE A 346 -19.53 -22.14 -8.36
CA PHE A 346 -18.72 -22.68 -9.44
C PHE A 346 -19.60 -23.17 -10.60
N MET A 347 -19.22 -22.85 -11.80
CA MET A 347 -19.87 -23.32 -13.03
C MET A 347 -18.82 -23.83 -14.00
N GLN A 348 -19.02 -25.06 -14.46
CA GLN A 348 -18.13 -25.68 -15.45
C GLN A 348 -18.24 -24.98 -16.81
N GLY A 349 -17.14 -24.99 -17.58
CA GLY A 349 -17.11 -24.42 -18.93
C GLY A 349 -16.64 -22.97 -19.00
N TYR A 350 -16.27 -22.37 -17.87
CA TYR A 350 -15.68 -21.02 -17.82
C TYR A 350 -14.20 -21.06 -17.47
N GLN A 351 -13.45 -20.11 -18.01
CA GLN A 351 -12.03 -19.91 -17.74
C GLN A 351 -11.84 -18.82 -16.67
N TYR A 352 -11.65 -19.23 -15.43
CA TYR A 352 -11.54 -18.33 -14.29
C TYR A 352 -10.17 -17.67 -14.24
N LYS A 353 -10.15 -16.35 -14.11
CA LYS A 353 -8.94 -15.54 -13.99
C LYS A 353 -8.58 -15.18 -12.56
N LYS A 354 -9.58 -15.07 -11.68
CA LYS A 354 -9.35 -14.66 -10.29
C LYS A 354 -10.34 -15.31 -9.34
N ALA A 355 -9.85 -15.65 -8.15
CA ALA A 355 -10.65 -16.12 -7.04
C ALA A 355 -10.17 -15.52 -5.72
N GLY A 356 -11.05 -15.52 -4.72
CA GLY A 356 -10.68 -15.02 -3.40
C GLY A 356 -11.74 -15.24 -2.34
N VAL A 357 -11.32 -14.99 -1.11
CA VAL A 357 -12.15 -15.00 0.11
C VAL A 357 -12.03 -13.65 0.79
N ILE A 358 -13.16 -13.11 1.22
CA ILE A 358 -13.26 -11.89 2.01
C ILE A 358 -13.99 -12.22 3.30
N ILE A 359 -13.38 -11.94 4.45
CA ILE A 359 -14.11 -11.88 5.72
C ILE A 359 -14.83 -10.54 5.73
N THR A 360 -16.16 -10.57 5.72
CA THR A 360 -17.01 -9.39 5.53
C THR A 360 -17.43 -8.75 6.84
N GLU A 361 -17.62 -9.57 7.88
CA GLU A 361 -17.97 -9.11 9.23
C GLU A 361 -17.00 -9.72 10.24
N ILE A 362 -16.40 -8.85 11.06
CA ILE A 362 -15.38 -9.20 12.05
C ILE A 362 -15.85 -8.73 13.44
N THR A 363 -15.67 -9.58 14.46
CA THR A 363 -15.91 -9.26 15.86
C THR A 363 -14.66 -9.54 16.71
N THR A 364 -14.53 -8.88 17.84
CA THR A 364 -13.47 -9.11 18.83
C THR A 364 -13.89 -10.12 19.92
N SER A 365 -15.17 -10.50 19.97
CA SER A 365 -15.72 -11.46 20.94
C SER A 365 -16.26 -12.69 20.22
N ALA A 366 -15.88 -13.88 20.68
CA ALA A 366 -16.49 -15.14 20.28
C ALA A 366 -17.62 -15.48 21.26
N GLN A 367 -18.84 -15.14 20.92
CA GLN A 367 -20.00 -15.61 21.67
C GLN A 367 -20.32 -17.04 21.24
N LEU A 368 -20.16 -17.99 22.15
CA LEU A 368 -20.41 -19.40 21.86
C LEU A 368 -21.93 -19.63 21.71
N GLY A 369 -22.32 -20.39 20.69
CA GLY A 369 -23.68 -20.83 20.50
C GLY A 369 -24.04 -21.98 21.47
N LEU A 370 -25.27 -22.03 21.92
CA LEU A 370 -25.78 -23.12 22.78
C LEU A 370 -25.61 -24.52 22.13
N PHE A 371 -25.55 -24.58 20.82
CA PHE A 371 -25.45 -25.83 20.05
C PHE A 371 -24.05 -26.04 19.46
N ASP A 372 -23.01 -25.33 19.94
CA ASP A 372 -21.66 -25.51 19.50
C ASP A 372 -21.07 -26.81 20.04
N THR A 373 -20.83 -27.77 19.16
CA THR A 373 -20.27 -29.08 19.50
C THR A 373 -18.75 -29.13 19.37
N VAL A 374 -18.12 -28.06 18.93
CA VAL A 374 -16.66 -28.00 18.71
C VAL A 374 -15.95 -27.72 20.02
N ASN A 375 -14.92 -28.51 20.35
CA ASN A 375 -14.04 -28.20 21.46
C ASN A 375 -13.14 -27.01 21.10
N ARG A 376 -13.59 -25.79 21.39
CA ARG A 376 -12.96 -24.53 21.04
C ARG A 376 -11.56 -24.40 21.63
N GLU A 377 -11.36 -24.80 22.89
CA GLU A 377 -10.07 -24.73 23.55
C GLU A 377 -9.00 -25.61 22.85
N LYS A 378 -9.36 -26.85 22.51
CA LYS A 378 -8.47 -27.76 21.77
C LYS A 378 -8.14 -27.20 20.37
N ARG A 379 -9.14 -26.59 19.69
CA ARG A 379 -8.94 -25.99 18.37
C ARG A 379 -8.05 -24.77 18.44
N GLU A 380 -8.22 -23.92 19.41
CA GLU A 380 -7.36 -22.76 19.61
C GLU A 380 -5.90 -23.17 19.84
N LYS A 381 -5.65 -24.13 20.75
CA LYS A 381 -4.31 -24.68 20.97
C LYS A 381 -3.68 -25.25 19.69
N LEU A 382 -4.47 -25.95 18.87
CA LEU A 382 -4.02 -26.48 17.59
C LEU A 382 -3.63 -25.34 16.62
N MET A 383 -4.48 -24.30 16.49
CA MET A 383 -4.18 -23.17 15.59
C MET A 383 -2.95 -22.38 16.05
N GLN A 384 -2.78 -22.20 17.36
CA GLN A 384 -1.58 -21.56 17.94
C GLN A 384 -0.31 -22.37 17.63
N ALA A 385 -0.36 -23.71 17.77
CA ALA A 385 0.77 -24.57 17.44
C ALA A 385 1.13 -24.51 15.94
N ILE A 386 0.13 -24.56 15.05
CA ILE A 386 0.33 -24.43 13.60
C ILE A 386 0.92 -23.05 13.26
N ASP A 387 0.38 -21.98 13.84
CA ASP A 387 0.86 -20.61 13.58
C ASP A 387 2.31 -20.43 14.06
N LYS A 388 2.68 -20.99 15.22
CA LYS A 388 4.05 -20.98 15.75
C LYS A 388 5.02 -21.67 14.78
N ILE A 389 4.74 -22.92 14.39
CA ILE A 389 5.57 -23.68 13.46
C ILE A 389 5.69 -22.97 12.11
N ASN A 390 4.58 -22.48 11.57
CA ASN A 390 4.58 -21.76 10.29
C ASN A 390 5.22 -20.36 10.37
N GLY A 391 5.36 -19.78 11.56
CA GLY A 391 6.12 -18.56 11.79
C GLY A 391 7.62 -18.80 11.72
N GLU A 392 8.08 -19.91 12.34
CA GLU A 392 9.50 -20.29 12.40
C GLU A 392 10.00 -20.87 11.06
N TYR A 393 9.20 -21.71 10.40
CA TYR A 393 9.61 -22.52 9.24
C TYR A 393 8.88 -22.19 7.93
N GLN A 394 8.37 -20.98 7.76
CA GLN A 394 7.78 -20.49 6.50
C GLN A 394 6.77 -21.44 5.83
N HIS A 395 5.57 -21.62 6.41
CA HIS A 395 4.47 -22.41 5.84
C HIS A 395 4.71 -23.93 5.70
N LEU A 396 5.39 -24.52 6.67
CA LEU A 396 5.68 -25.96 6.70
C LEU A 396 4.40 -26.81 6.80
N ILE A 397 3.43 -26.37 7.65
CA ILE A 397 2.17 -27.09 7.86
C ILE A 397 1.05 -26.47 7.03
N LYS A 398 0.35 -27.30 6.26
CA LYS A 398 -0.82 -26.93 5.45
C LYS A 398 -1.94 -27.94 5.64
N LEU A 399 -3.18 -27.52 5.40
CA LEU A 399 -4.29 -28.45 5.30
C LEU A 399 -4.17 -29.27 4.00
N ALA A 400 -4.56 -30.54 4.03
CA ALA A 400 -4.47 -31.43 2.86
C ALA A 400 -5.18 -30.84 1.64
N VAL A 401 -6.32 -30.18 1.84
CA VAL A 401 -7.10 -29.52 0.76
C VAL A 401 -6.35 -28.37 0.07
N GLN A 402 -5.26 -27.85 0.65
CA GLN A 402 -4.42 -26.85 0.00
C GLN A 402 -3.43 -27.47 -1.01
N GLY A 403 -3.36 -28.79 -1.09
CA GLY A 403 -2.48 -29.52 -1.99
C GLY A 403 -0.99 -29.29 -1.73
N THR A 404 -0.16 -30.05 -2.41
CA THR A 404 1.32 -29.95 -2.35
C THR A 404 1.87 -29.08 -3.50
N GLY A 405 1.16 -28.98 -4.62
CA GLY A 405 1.47 -28.14 -5.77
C GLY A 405 0.72 -26.81 -5.78
N ARG A 406 1.15 -25.89 -6.63
CA ARG A 406 0.43 -24.65 -6.95
C ARG A 406 0.43 -24.45 -8.45
N ASP A 407 -0.48 -25.12 -9.14
CA ASP A 407 -0.60 -24.98 -10.61
C ASP A 407 -1.06 -23.58 -11.02
N TRP A 408 -1.69 -22.87 -10.09
CA TRP A 408 -2.14 -21.48 -10.21
C TRP A 408 -1.09 -20.44 -9.72
N LYS A 409 0.21 -20.80 -9.74
CA LYS A 409 1.30 -19.89 -9.32
C LYS A 409 1.26 -18.57 -10.08
N LEU A 410 1.72 -17.52 -9.39
CA LEU A 410 2.01 -16.27 -10.06
C LEU A 410 3.09 -16.45 -11.11
N LYS A 411 2.90 -15.81 -12.25
CA LYS A 411 3.94 -15.65 -13.26
C LYS A 411 4.92 -14.56 -12.76
N GLN A 412 6.19 -14.92 -12.58
CA GLN A 412 7.28 -14.06 -12.14
C GLN A 412 8.56 -14.48 -12.84
N GLU A 413 8.66 -14.20 -14.15
CA GLU A 413 9.75 -14.68 -14.99
C GLU A 413 11.03 -13.85 -14.86
N GLN A 414 10.92 -12.63 -14.32
CA GLN A 414 12.00 -11.65 -14.16
C GLN A 414 12.25 -11.32 -12.69
N LEU A 415 12.09 -12.31 -11.79
CA LEU A 415 12.28 -12.09 -10.35
C LEU A 415 13.77 -11.96 -10.03
N SER A 416 14.13 -10.87 -9.36
CA SER A 416 15.47 -10.68 -8.81
C SER A 416 15.71 -11.59 -7.59
N LYS A 417 16.97 -11.75 -7.19
CA LYS A 417 17.33 -12.49 -5.99
C LYS A 417 16.81 -11.79 -4.73
N ARG A 418 16.60 -12.57 -3.66
CA ARG A 418 16.17 -12.07 -2.34
C ARG A 418 17.37 -11.68 -1.49
N TYR A 419 18.21 -10.84 -2.00
CA TYR A 419 19.55 -10.48 -1.48
C TYR A 419 19.66 -10.30 0.03
N THR A 420 18.59 -9.95 0.73
CA THR A 420 18.61 -9.61 2.16
C THR A 420 17.82 -10.60 3.04
N THR A 421 17.00 -11.47 2.44
CA THR A 421 16.04 -12.32 3.16
C THR A 421 16.22 -13.81 2.90
N ASP A 422 17.15 -14.19 2.02
CA ASP A 422 17.53 -15.58 1.77
C ASP A 422 19.05 -15.69 1.75
N ILE A 423 19.59 -16.48 2.69
CA ILE A 423 21.05 -16.65 2.86
C ILE A 423 21.72 -17.24 1.62
N ASN A 424 21.00 -18.05 0.82
CA ASN A 424 21.54 -18.68 -0.38
C ASN A 424 21.56 -17.72 -1.60
N GLU A 425 20.90 -16.56 -1.48
CA GLU A 425 20.79 -15.56 -2.54
C GLU A 425 21.57 -14.27 -2.27
N ILE A 426 22.41 -14.24 -1.20
CA ILE A 426 23.28 -13.09 -0.90
C ILE A 426 24.28 -12.86 -2.04
N LEU A 427 24.71 -11.60 -2.17
CA LEU A 427 25.79 -11.25 -3.10
C LEU A 427 27.11 -11.89 -2.66
N THR A 428 27.71 -12.67 -3.53
CA THR A 428 29.04 -13.22 -3.34
C THR A 428 30.08 -12.30 -3.99
N ILE A 429 31.03 -11.81 -3.22
CA ILE A 429 32.14 -11.01 -3.71
C ILE A 429 33.36 -11.91 -3.81
N ASN A 430 33.90 -12.09 -5.00
CA ASN A 430 35.18 -12.78 -5.19
C ASN A 430 36.30 -11.76 -4.97
N CYS A 431 37.01 -11.89 -3.88
CA CYS A 431 38.27 -11.16 -3.66
C CYS A 431 39.35 -11.84 -4.54
N LYS A 432 39.76 -11.15 -5.61
CA LYS A 432 40.95 -11.53 -6.38
C LYS A 432 42.19 -10.91 -5.75
#